data_d6cb2708e45cda36eb98da726547b5b5
#
_entry.id   d6cb2708e45cda36eb98da726547b5b5
#
_cell.length_a   1.000
_cell.length_b   1.000
_cell.length_c   1.000
_cell.angle_alpha   90.00
_cell.angle_beta   90.00
_cell.angle_gamma   90.00
#
_symmetry.space_group_name_H-M   'P 1'
#
loop_
_entity.id
_entity.type
_entity.pdbx_description
1 polymer ?
#
loop_
_entity_poly.entity_id
_entity_poly.type
_entity_poly.pdbx_seq_one_letter_code
_entity_poly.pdbx_strand_id
1 'polypeptide(L)'
;MFRVWYWYINRIDADNEILFMNYGYDDSTLKVALDQEDEPNRYSIQLYHRLASAVDLKNKDIVEVGCGRGGGLAYIAKTFSPSRALGIDLENRAVKFANKYHNSNNGLSFKQGNAQNMPVESNAYDVVLNVESSHRYLDMNQFLSEVSRVLKHDGYFLYTDFRLPEEIPALKESLNALNLTLIEEQRINDHVVASLNRDTERRKNLIEKLMPRFFHKTALNFAGVVNSVTYKQILSGELVYFVYIFQKNGQINQN
;
A
#
# COMPACT_ATOMS: atom_id res chain seq x y z
N MET A 1 -0.60 -14.98 -12.87
CA MET A 1 -0.06 -13.93 -13.77
C MET A 1 0.69 -12.83 -13.02
N PHE A 2 0.13 -12.21 -11.96
CA PHE A 2 0.73 -11.10 -11.20
C PHE A 2 2.05 -11.45 -10.49
N ARG A 3 2.21 -12.64 -9.88
CA ARG A 3 3.48 -13.07 -9.22
C ARG A 3 4.66 -13.07 -10.19
N VAL A 4 4.43 -13.49 -11.45
CA VAL A 4 5.45 -13.48 -12.52
C VAL A 4 5.84 -12.04 -12.87
N TRP A 5 4.86 -11.12 -12.85
CA TRP A 5 5.08 -9.71 -13.14
C TRP A 5 5.96 -9.02 -12.10
N TYR A 6 5.67 -9.21 -10.80
CA TYR A 6 6.50 -8.68 -9.72
C TYR A 6 7.91 -9.27 -9.72
N TRP A 7 8.00 -10.59 -9.95
CA TRP A 7 9.28 -11.25 -10.10
C TRP A 7 10.10 -10.66 -11.26
N TYR A 8 9.46 -10.34 -12.37
CA TYR A 8 10.08 -9.78 -13.55
C TYR A 8 10.57 -8.35 -13.27
N ILE A 9 9.74 -7.46 -12.73
CA ILE A 9 10.12 -6.08 -12.36
C ILE A 9 11.33 -6.09 -11.43
N ASN A 10 11.32 -6.92 -10.39
CA ASN A 10 12.45 -7.01 -9.45
C ASN A 10 13.75 -7.53 -10.10
N ARG A 11 13.71 -8.01 -11.34
CA ARG A 11 14.86 -8.49 -12.07
C ARG A 11 15.41 -7.48 -13.09
N ILE A 12 14.55 -6.69 -13.71
CA ILE A 12 14.92 -5.82 -14.82
C ILE A 12 15.21 -4.37 -14.41
N ASP A 13 14.65 -3.91 -13.30
CA ASP A 13 14.83 -2.55 -12.81
C ASP A 13 16.18 -2.42 -12.07
N ALA A 14 17.27 -2.39 -12.87
CA ALA A 14 18.64 -2.26 -12.36
C ALA A 14 18.91 -0.84 -11.81
N ASP A 15 18.23 0.17 -12.34
CA ASP A 15 18.41 1.58 -11.98
C ASP A 15 17.54 2.03 -10.81
N ASN A 16 16.76 1.10 -10.21
CA ASN A 16 15.90 1.35 -9.06
C ASN A 16 14.82 2.42 -9.30
N GLU A 17 14.29 2.50 -10.51
CA GLU A 17 13.30 3.53 -10.88
C GLU A 17 11.89 3.22 -10.39
N ILE A 18 11.59 1.93 -10.11
CA ILE A 18 10.27 1.50 -9.62
C ILE A 18 10.34 1.28 -8.11
N LEU A 19 10.17 2.34 -7.33
CA LEU A 19 10.10 2.25 -5.86
C LEU A 19 8.67 2.01 -5.35
N PHE A 20 7.67 2.43 -6.13
CA PHE A 20 6.25 2.36 -5.80
C PHE A 20 5.49 1.61 -6.90
N MET A 21 4.46 0.86 -6.49
CA MET A 21 3.62 0.08 -7.42
C MET A 21 2.12 0.32 -7.19
N ASN A 22 1.77 1.45 -6.59
CA ASN A 22 0.38 1.87 -6.40
C ASN A 22 -0.10 2.78 -7.56
N TYR A 23 -1.43 2.98 -7.65
CA TYR A 23 -2.03 3.84 -8.67
C TYR A 23 -1.93 5.32 -8.34
N GLY A 24 -1.61 5.67 -7.09
CA GLY A 24 -1.43 7.03 -6.64
C GLY A 24 -2.72 7.72 -6.21
N TYR A 25 -2.55 8.94 -5.75
CA TYR A 25 -3.63 9.82 -5.25
C TYR A 25 -3.28 11.25 -5.62
N ASP A 26 -4.22 12.00 -6.21
CA ASP A 26 -4.08 13.43 -6.47
C ASP A 26 -5.27 14.18 -5.88
N ASP A 27 -4.95 15.10 -4.97
CA ASP A 27 -5.90 16.01 -4.35
C ASP A 27 -5.27 17.40 -4.34
N SER A 28 -5.93 18.36 -4.98
CA SER A 28 -5.44 19.73 -5.08
C SER A 28 -5.29 20.43 -3.71
N THR A 29 -5.96 19.93 -2.68
CA THR A 29 -5.90 20.43 -1.31
C THR A 29 -4.76 19.83 -0.52
N LEU A 30 -4.25 18.66 -0.91
CA LEU A 30 -3.16 17.95 -0.24
C LEU A 30 -1.81 18.51 -0.68
N LYS A 31 -1.22 19.36 0.14
CA LYS A 31 0.10 19.94 -0.12
C LYS A 31 1.18 19.08 0.55
N VAL A 32 1.83 18.21 -0.24
CA VAL A 32 2.97 17.41 0.22
C VAL A 32 4.26 18.05 -0.28
N ALA A 33 5.09 18.53 0.64
CA ALA A 33 6.45 18.99 0.31
C ALA A 33 7.33 17.75 0.09
N LEU A 34 7.97 17.67 -1.06
CA LEU A 34 8.86 16.58 -1.45
C LEU A 34 10.24 17.11 -1.81
N ASP A 35 11.26 16.28 -1.55
CA ASP A 35 12.59 16.52 -2.08
C ASP A 35 12.60 16.24 -3.60
N GLN A 36 13.57 16.82 -4.31
CA GLN A 36 13.66 16.68 -5.76
C GLN A 36 13.73 15.22 -6.24
N GLU A 37 14.31 14.33 -5.44
CA GLU A 37 14.43 12.90 -5.72
C GLU A 37 13.08 12.17 -5.62
N ASP A 38 12.18 12.64 -4.77
CA ASP A 38 10.85 12.07 -4.51
C ASP A 38 9.80 12.58 -5.50
N GLU A 39 10.02 13.73 -6.15
CA GLU A 39 9.07 14.36 -7.08
C GLU A 39 8.58 13.44 -8.21
N PRO A 40 9.40 12.59 -8.85
CA PRO A 40 8.90 11.66 -9.86
C PRO A 40 7.85 10.68 -9.33
N ASN A 41 7.83 10.42 -8.03
CA ASN A 41 6.91 9.51 -7.36
C ASN A 41 5.79 10.24 -6.60
N ARG A 42 5.59 11.54 -6.82
CA ARG A 42 4.67 12.43 -6.10
C ARG A 42 3.31 11.79 -5.84
N TYR A 43 2.64 11.31 -6.88
CA TYR A 43 1.28 10.79 -6.74
C TYR A 43 1.23 9.47 -5.96
N SER A 44 2.23 8.61 -6.15
CA SER A 44 2.37 7.40 -5.35
C SER A 44 2.60 7.71 -3.87
N ILE A 45 3.41 8.71 -3.58
CA ILE A 45 3.68 9.20 -2.23
C ILE A 45 2.45 9.86 -1.62
N GLN A 46 1.67 10.61 -2.40
CA GLN A 46 0.44 11.24 -1.90
C GLN A 46 -0.59 10.23 -1.39
N LEU A 47 -0.68 9.02 -1.98
CA LEU A 47 -1.54 7.96 -1.45
C LEU A 47 -1.08 7.52 -0.05
N TYR A 48 0.22 7.31 0.13
CA TYR A 48 0.79 6.98 1.45
C TYR A 48 0.62 8.12 2.45
N HIS A 49 0.85 9.36 2.02
CA HIS A 49 0.68 10.54 2.86
C HIS A 49 -0.76 10.69 3.33
N ARG A 50 -1.75 10.55 2.40
CA ARG A 50 -3.18 10.58 2.72
C ARG A 50 -3.54 9.54 3.79
N LEU A 51 -3.01 8.33 3.67
CA LEU A 51 -3.28 7.25 4.61
C LEU A 51 -2.59 7.50 5.95
N ALA A 52 -1.31 7.84 5.94
CA ALA A 52 -0.49 8.06 7.13
C ALA A 52 -0.92 9.27 7.95
N SER A 53 -1.46 10.31 7.30
CA SER A 53 -1.94 11.53 7.96
C SER A 53 -3.27 11.35 8.72
N ALA A 54 -3.94 10.20 8.58
CA ALA A 54 -5.18 9.93 9.28
C ALA A 54 -5.00 9.76 10.80
N VAL A 55 -3.78 9.42 11.25
CA VAL A 55 -3.46 9.20 12.67
C VAL A 55 -2.07 9.73 13.00
N ASP A 56 -1.78 10.00 14.28
CA ASP A 56 -0.44 10.37 14.72
C ASP A 56 0.47 9.14 14.74
N LEU A 57 1.48 9.13 13.86
CA LEU A 57 2.49 8.07 13.75
C LEU A 57 3.77 8.33 14.54
N LYS A 58 3.94 9.54 15.10
CA LYS A 58 5.16 9.89 15.83
C LYS A 58 5.38 8.98 17.02
N ASN A 59 6.59 8.41 17.12
CA ASN A 59 7.00 7.46 18.16
C ASN A 59 6.14 6.17 18.21
N LYS A 60 5.43 5.81 17.16
CA LYS A 60 4.64 4.58 17.06
C LYS A 60 5.43 3.44 16.45
N ASP A 61 5.11 2.20 16.83
CA ASP A 61 5.55 0.99 16.15
C ASP A 61 4.59 0.71 15.00
N ILE A 62 5.07 0.73 13.78
CA ILE A 62 4.24 0.52 12.59
C ILE A 62 4.70 -0.69 11.79
N VAL A 63 3.76 -1.39 11.15
CA VAL A 63 4.04 -2.47 10.21
C VAL A 63 3.24 -2.26 8.93
N GLU A 64 3.90 -2.36 7.78
CA GLU A 64 3.26 -2.42 6.47
C GLU A 64 3.27 -3.85 5.95
N VAL A 65 2.09 -4.36 5.56
CA VAL A 65 1.91 -5.72 5.03
C VAL A 65 1.71 -5.64 3.52
N GLY A 66 2.56 -6.35 2.77
CA GLY A 66 2.63 -6.24 1.32
C GLY A 66 3.41 -5.00 0.87
N CYS A 67 4.53 -4.69 1.56
CA CYS A 67 5.30 -3.45 1.37
C CYS A 67 6.06 -3.36 0.04
N GLY A 68 6.10 -4.44 -0.74
CA GLY A 68 6.84 -4.48 -2.01
C GLY A 68 8.31 -4.05 -1.86
N ARG A 69 8.72 -3.05 -2.63
CA ARG A 69 10.10 -2.51 -2.62
C ARG A 69 10.34 -1.45 -1.53
N GLY A 70 9.36 -1.20 -0.66
CA GLY A 70 9.52 -0.42 0.56
C GLY A 70 9.45 1.09 0.41
N GLY A 71 9.22 1.64 -0.80
CA GLY A 71 9.22 3.09 -1.04
C GLY A 71 8.21 3.83 -0.18
N GLY A 72 6.99 3.30 -0.02
CA GLY A 72 5.94 3.89 0.80
C GLY A 72 6.29 3.94 2.28
N LEU A 73 6.74 2.81 2.82
CA LEU A 73 7.13 2.74 4.23
C LEU A 73 8.37 3.59 4.52
N ALA A 74 9.33 3.65 3.60
CA ALA A 74 10.50 4.53 3.72
C ALA A 74 10.10 6.01 3.77
N TYR A 75 9.15 6.42 2.91
CA TYR A 75 8.58 7.76 2.96
C TYR A 75 7.91 8.05 4.31
N ILE A 76 7.09 7.12 4.82
CA ILE A 76 6.44 7.26 6.14
C ILE A 76 7.49 7.38 7.25
N ALA A 77 8.51 6.53 7.26
CA ALA A 77 9.57 6.56 8.25
C ALA A 77 10.32 7.90 8.27
N LYS A 78 10.62 8.45 7.09
CA LYS A 78 11.29 9.75 6.91
C LYS A 78 10.40 10.92 7.40
N THR A 79 9.11 10.88 7.06
CA THR A 79 8.22 12.05 7.20
C THR A 79 7.50 12.10 8.55
N PHE A 80 7.08 10.95 9.09
CA PHE A 80 6.21 10.87 10.26
C PHE A 80 6.94 10.43 11.55
N SER A 81 8.23 10.10 11.45
CA SER A 81 9.10 9.78 12.59
C SER A 81 8.52 8.71 13.55
N PRO A 82 8.10 7.53 13.06
CA PRO A 82 7.72 6.42 13.93
C PRO A 82 8.93 5.94 14.74
N SER A 83 8.68 5.26 15.85
CA SER A 83 9.74 4.62 16.65
C SER A 83 10.37 3.43 15.91
N ARG A 84 9.52 2.65 15.26
CA ARG A 84 9.91 1.49 14.45
C ARG A 84 8.97 1.34 13.25
N ALA A 85 9.53 1.04 12.08
CA ALA A 85 8.79 0.74 10.87
C ALA A 85 9.27 -0.61 10.28
N LEU A 86 8.39 -1.60 10.21
CA LEU A 86 8.66 -2.90 9.62
C LEU A 86 7.84 -3.09 8.36
N GLY A 87 8.48 -3.38 7.22
CA GLY A 87 7.81 -3.84 6.02
C GLY A 87 7.82 -5.38 5.93
N ILE A 88 6.67 -5.99 5.66
CA ILE A 88 6.54 -7.42 5.41
C ILE A 88 6.09 -7.63 3.97
N ASP A 89 6.80 -8.47 3.23
CA ASP A 89 6.41 -8.88 1.88
C ASP A 89 6.70 -10.36 1.64
N LEU A 90 5.87 -11.00 0.82
CA LEU A 90 6.03 -12.41 0.46
C LEU A 90 7.25 -12.63 -0.47
N GLU A 91 7.58 -11.63 -1.31
CA GLU A 91 8.62 -11.72 -2.31
C GLU A 91 10.01 -11.35 -1.73
N ASN A 92 10.82 -12.37 -1.48
CA ASN A 92 12.14 -12.20 -0.86
C ASN A 92 13.08 -11.24 -1.62
N ARG A 93 12.93 -11.13 -2.95
CA ARG A 93 13.77 -10.21 -3.76
C ARG A 93 13.39 -8.75 -3.48
N ALA A 94 12.10 -8.46 -3.35
CA ALA A 94 11.62 -7.14 -2.97
C ALA A 94 12.15 -6.75 -1.58
N VAL A 95 12.08 -7.67 -0.63
CA VAL A 95 12.62 -7.48 0.74
C VAL A 95 14.13 -7.22 0.73
N LYS A 96 14.89 -8.02 0.00
CA LYS A 96 16.35 -7.81 -0.13
C LYS A 96 16.68 -6.46 -0.78
N PHE A 97 15.92 -6.10 -1.81
CA PHE A 97 16.03 -4.78 -2.44
C PHE A 97 15.76 -3.67 -1.42
N ALA A 98 14.61 -3.73 -0.73
CA ALA A 98 14.17 -2.72 0.22
C ALA A 98 15.20 -2.52 1.35
N ASN A 99 15.72 -3.60 1.95
CA ASN A 99 16.76 -3.51 2.96
C ASN A 99 18.06 -2.90 2.42
N LYS A 100 18.45 -3.20 1.17
CA LYS A 100 19.66 -2.64 0.56
C LYS A 100 19.48 -1.15 0.21
N TYR A 101 18.33 -0.79 -0.37
CA TYR A 101 18.07 0.55 -0.89
C TYR A 101 17.77 1.57 0.22
N HIS A 102 16.99 1.17 1.23
CA HIS A 102 16.52 2.05 2.29
C HIS A 102 17.35 1.92 3.61
N ASN A 103 18.55 1.39 3.54
CA ASN A 103 19.40 1.05 4.72
C ASN A 103 19.84 2.24 5.60
N SER A 104 19.52 3.48 5.23
CA SER A 104 20.00 4.67 5.95
C SER A 104 19.06 5.16 7.06
N ASN A 105 17.91 4.56 7.25
CA ASN A 105 16.90 5.04 8.19
C ASN A 105 16.89 4.20 9.48
N ASN A 106 17.28 4.79 10.59
CA ASN A 106 17.17 4.18 11.93
C ASN A 106 15.69 3.80 12.19
N GLY A 107 15.48 2.52 12.60
CA GLY A 107 14.15 2.01 12.91
C GLY A 107 13.35 1.44 11.72
N LEU A 108 13.82 1.61 10.47
CA LEU A 108 13.22 1.00 9.29
C LEU A 108 13.87 -0.34 8.96
N SER A 109 13.06 -1.37 8.73
CA SER A 109 13.53 -2.71 8.36
C SER A 109 12.50 -3.44 7.52
N PHE A 110 12.92 -4.46 6.76
CA PHE A 110 12.06 -5.26 5.91
C PHE A 110 12.31 -6.74 6.14
N LYS A 111 11.24 -7.54 6.21
CA LYS A 111 11.27 -8.97 6.50
C LYS A 111 10.39 -9.73 5.53
N GLN A 112 10.89 -10.89 5.05
CA GLN A 112 10.04 -11.79 4.29
C GLN A 112 8.98 -12.41 5.20
N GLY A 113 7.72 -12.40 4.74
CA GLY A 113 6.61 -13.01 5.47
C GLY A 113 5.35 -13.13 4.65
N ASN A 114 4.46 -14.00 5.11
CA ASN A 114 3.13 -14.17 4.53
C ASN A 114 2.14 -13.30 5.31
N ALA A 115 1.36 -12.49 4.62
CA ALA A 115 0.30 -11.66 5.21
C ALA A 115 -0.72 -12.47 6.04
N GLN A 116 -0.94 -13.73 5.66
CA GLN A 116 -1.87 -14.63 6.32
C GLN A 116 -1.24 -15.41 7.50
N ASN A 117 0.02 -15.19 7.79
CA ASN A 117 0.77 -15.71 8.94
C ASN A 117 2.02 -14.83 9.14
N MET A 118 1.82 -13.66 9.73
CA MET A 118 2.88 -12.66 9.87
C MET A 118 3.93 -13.11 10.89
N PRO A 119 5.24 -13.04 10.53
CA PRO A 119 6.31 -13.50 11.42
C PRO A 119 6.65 -12.45 12.49
N VAL A 120 5.64 -11.99 13.22
CA VAL A 120 5.72 -10.97 14.28
C VAL A 120 4.78 -11.33 15.43
N GLU A 121 5.10 -10.81 16.62
CA GLU A 121 4.35 -11.06 17.85
C GLU A 121 2.96 -10.43 17.84
N SER A 122 2.06 -10.98 18.66
CA SER A 122 0.74 -10.41 18.91
C SER A 122 0.84 -9.11 19.70
N ASN A 123 -0.07 -8.18 19.47
CA ASN A 123 -0.15 -6.87 20.14
C ASN A 123 1.19 -6.10 20.13
N ALA A 124 1.92 -6.17 19.01
CA ALA A 124 3.26 -5.60 18.88
C ALA A 124 3.29 -4.24 18.18
N TYR A 125 2.23 -3.87 17.44
CA TYR A 125 2.21 -2.68 16.60
C TYR A 125 1.07 -1.74 16.96
N ASP A 126 1.37 -0.44 16.96
CA ASP A 126 0.37 0.62 17.12
C ASP A 126 -0.42 0.83 15.83
N VAL A 127 0.23 0.58 14.68
CA VAL A 127 -0.40 0.78 13.36
C VAL A 127 -0.01 -0.33 12.40
N VAL A 128 -1.02 -0.86 11.71
CA VAL A 128 -0.86 -1.75 10.55
C VAL A 128 -1.28 -0.97 9.30
N LEU A 129 -0.43 -0.97 8.27
CA LEU A 129 -0.74 -0.43 6.94
C LEU A 129 -0.90 -1.57 5.94
N ASN A 130 -1.85 -1.41 5.01
CA ASN A 130 -1.95 -2.26 3.83
C ASN A 130 -2.37 -1.39 2.64
N VAL A 131 -1.49 -1.32 1.64
CA VAL A 131 -1.66 -0.46 0.46
C VAL A 131 -1.63 -1.34 -0.79
N GLU A 132 -2.75 -1.41 -1.52
CA GLU A 132 -2.90 -2.10 -2.81
C GLU A 132 -2.27 -3.51 -2.88
N SER A 133 -2.48 -4.32 -1.86
CA SER A 133 -1.88 -5.66 -1.84
C SER A 133 -2.87 -6.76 -1.50
N SER A 134 -3.88 -6.49 -0.68
CA SER A 134 -4.78 -7.52 -0.15
C SER A 134 -5.74 -8.12 -1.19
N HIS A 135 -5.98 -7.43 -2.31
CA HIS A 135 -6.76 -7.98 -3.44
C HIS A 135 -6.12 -9.25 -4.08
N ARG A 136 -4.93 -9.62 -3.62
CA ARG A 136 -4.18 -10.81 -4.09
C ARG A 136 -4.09 -11.92 -3.05
N TYR A 137 -4.57 -11.68 -1.84
CA TYR A 137 -4.47 -12.67 -0.77
C TYR A 137 -5.50 -13.78 -1.00
N LEU A 138 -5.07 -15.02 -0.79
CA LEU A 138 -5.92 -16.19 -1.03
C LEU A 138 -7.00 -16.33 0.03
N ASP A 139 -6.71 -15.91 1.25
CA ASP A 139 -7.63 -15.93 2.39
C ASP A 139 -7.63 -14.57 3.07
N MET A 140 -8.65 -13.76 2.75
CA MET A 140 -8.81 -12.43 3.29
C MET A 140 -9.14 -12.45 4.78
N ASN A 141 -9.92 -13.43 5.23
CA ASN A 141 -10.29 -13.56 6.64
C ASN A 141 -9.08 -13.89 7.51
N GLN A 142 -8.20 -14.77 7.02
CA GLN A 142 -6.96 -15.10 7.71
C GLN A 142 -6.03 -13.87 7.79
N PHE A 143 -5.90 -13.09 6.72
CA PHE A 143 -5.15 -11.83 6.75
C PHE A 143 -5.72 -10.85 7.78
N LEU A 144 -7.02 -10.63 7.78
CA LEU A 144 -7.68 -9.72 8.71
C LEU A 144 -7.57 -10.19 10.18
N SER A 145 -7.62 -11.51 10.42
CA SER A 145 -7.34 -12.09 11.73
C SER A 145 -5.91 -11.78 12.20
N GLU A 146 -4.92 -11.89 11.31
CA GLU A 146 -3.54 -11.51 11.58
C GLU A 146 -3.39 -10.00 11.86
N VAL A 147 -4.08 -9.13 11.12
CA VAL A 147 -4.13 -7.69 11.40
C VAL A 147 -4.62 -7.44 12.84
N SER A 148 -5.74 -8.07 13.21
CA SER A 148 -6.28 -7.96 14.58
C SER A 148 -5.32 -8.51 15.63
N ARG A 149 -4.62 -9.62 15.34
CA ARG A 149 -3.66 -10.25 16.25
C ARG A 149 -2.46 -9.35 16.54
N VAL A 150 -1.86 -8.75 15.50
CA VAL A 150 -0.62 -7.98 15.65
C VAL A 150 -0.84 -6.56 16.16
N LEU A 151 -2.04 -6.00 15.99
CA LEU A 151 -2.40 -4.69 16.52
C LEU A 151 -2.47 -4.70 18.04
N LYS A 152 -1.87 -3.70 18.68
CA LYS A 152 -2.12 -3.34 20.08
C LYS A 152 -3.56 -2.91 20.28
N HIS A 153 -4.06 -2.92 21.52
CA HIS A 153 -5.32 -2.26 21.86
C HIS A 153 -5.21 -0.78 21.53
N ASP A 154 -6.31 -0.19 21.05
CA ASP A 154 -6.38 1.19 20.53
C ASP A 154 -5.51 1.49 19.32
N GLY A 155 -4.85 0.47 18.75
CA GLY A 155 -4.06 0.56 17.53
C GLY A 155 -4.93 0.72 16.28
N TYR A 156 -4.33 1.18 15.19
CA TYR A 156 -5.04 1.53 13.96
C TYR A 156 -4.69 0.60 12.80
N PHE A 157 -5.69 0.25 11.99
CA PHE A 157 -5.52 -0.38 10.69
C PHE A 157 -5.81 0.64 9.59
N LEU A 158 -4.79 1.05 8.86
CA LEU A 158 -4.84 1.99 7.74
C LEU A 158 -4.85 1.17 6.45
N TYR A 159 -5.95 1.21 5.73
CA TYR A 159 -6.19 0.29 4.64
C TYR A 159 -6.69 1.01 3.38
N THR A 160 -5.99 0.82 2.28
CA THR A 160 -6.42 1.28 0.95
C THR A 160 -6.18 0.19 -0.08
N ASP A 161 -7.21 -0.08 -0.87
CA ASP A 161 -7.17 -1.09 -1.92
C ASP A 161 -8.34 -0.86 -2.89
N PHE A 162 -8.52 -1.75 -3.85
CA PHE A 162 -9.65 -1.73 -4.76
C PHE A 162 -10.30 -3.11 -4.86
N ARG A 163 -11.60 -3.13 -5.14
CA ARG A 163 -12.42 -4.34 -5.32
C ARG A 163 -13.47 -4.12 -6.40
N LEU A 164 -13.98 -5.22 -6.93
CA LEU A 164 -15.23 -5.20 -7.67
C LEU A 164 -16.37 -4.79 -6.73
N PRO A 165 -17.40 -4.06 -7.21
CA PRO A 165 -18.51 -3.63 -6.37
C PRO A 165 -19.18 -4.77 -5.60
N GLU A 166 -19.31 -5.94 -6.22
CA GLU A 166 -19.89 -7.14 -5.61
C GLU A 166 -19.04 -7.76 -4.49
N GLU A 167 -17.73 -7.47 -4.45
CA GLU A 167 -16.84 -7.94 -3.39
C GLU A 167 -16.86 -7.05 -2.12
N ILE A 168 -17.31 -5.79 -2.26
CA ILE A 168 -17.31 -4.82 -1.15
C ILE A 168 -18.18 -5.28 0.04
N PRO A 169 -19.41 -5.80 -0.16
CA PRO A 169 -20.22 -6.26 0.96
C PRO A 169 -19.54 -7.36 1.78
N ALA A 170 -18.97 -8.37 1.14
CA ALA A 170 -18.26 -9.47 1.80
C ALA A 170 -17.01 -8.98 2.53
N LEU A 171 -16.26 -8.03 1.94
CA LEU A 171 -15.11 -7.40 2.60
C LEU A 171 -15.54 -6.65 3.86
N LYS A 172 -16.62 -5.87 3.79
CA LYS A 172 -17.15 -5.14 4.96
C LYS A 172 -17.64 -6.08 6.05
N GLU A 173 -18.31 -7.18 5.68
CA GLU A 173 -18.72 -8.20 6.64
C GLU A 173 -17.51 -8.79 7.37
N SER A 174 -16.45 -9.16 6.64
CA SER A 174 -15.21 -9.66 7.23
C SER A 174 -14.53 -8.65 8.16
N LEU A 175 -14.51 -7.37 7.78
CA LEU A 175 -13.96 -6.28 8.61
C LEU A 175 -14.80 -6.05 9.87
N ASN A 176 -16.13 -6.08 9.76
CA ASN A 176 -17.06 -5.91 10.89
C ASN A 176 -17.03 -7.10 11.88
N ALA A 177 -16.62 -8.29 11.42
CA ALA A 177 -16.45 -9.46 12.28
C ALA A 177 -15.23 -9.34 13.21
N LEU A 178 -14.33 -8.38 12.95
CA LEU A 178 -13.17 -8.12 13.79
C LEU A 178 -13.52 -7.19 14.95
N ASN A 179 -12.76 -7.24 16.02
CA ASN A 179 -12.86 -6.29 17.13
C ASN A 179 -12.23 -4.93 16.75
N LEU A 180 -12.72 -4.36 15.63
CA LEU A 180 -12.27 -3.09 15.07
C LEU A 180 -13.48 -2.17 14.86
N THR A 181 -13.33 -0.88 15.18
CA THR A 181 -14.32 0.16 14.91
C THR A 181 -13.90 0.93 13.67
N LEU A 182 -14.80 1.09 12.71
CA LEU A 182 -14.59 1.92 11.52
C LEU A 182 -14.60 3.40 11.92
N ILE A 183 -13.48 4.09 11.68
CA ILE A 183 -13.30 5.53 11.96
C ILE A 183 -13.55 6.35 10.69
N GLU A 184 -13.07 5.87 9.55
CA GLU A 184 -13.21 6.56 8.27
C GLU A 184 -13.45 5.55 7.14
N GLU A 185 -14.38 5.89 6.24
CA GLU A 185 -14.60 5.22 4.96
C GLU A 185 -14.68 6.28 3.87
N GLN A 186 -13.83 6.18 2.86
CA GLN A 186 -13.84 7.08 1.71
C GLN A 186 -13.66 6.30 0.41
N ARG A 187 -14.52 6.54 -0.58
CA ARG A 187 -14.26 6.14 -1.97
C ARG A 187 -13.36 7.19 -2.61
N ILE A 188 -12.24 6.76 -3.21
CA ILE A 188 -11.20 7.66 -3.74
C ILE A 188 -10.96 7.52 -5.24
N ASN A 189 -11.89 6.92 -6.00
CA ASN A 189 -11.75 6.71 -7.45
C ASN A 189 -11.34 7.98 -8.20
N ASP A 190 -11.98 9.13 -7.91
CA ASP A 190 -11.72 10.39 -8.61
C ASP A 190 -10.29 10.89 -8.39
N HIS A 191 -9.77 10.75 -7.18
CA HIS A 191 -8.39 11.10 -6.83
C HIS A 191 -7.37 10.17 -7.50
N VAL A 192 -7.69 8.88 -7.60
CA VAL A 192 -6.84 7.90 -8.30
C VAL A 192 -6.84 8.18 -9.81
N VAL A 193 -8.00 8.46 -10.40
CA VAL A 193 -8.10 8.86 -11.82
C VAL A 193 -7.32 10.14 -12.09
N ALA A 194 -7.42 11.14 -11.23
CA ALA A 194 -6.66 12.39 -11.34
C ALA A 194 -5.14 12.11 -11.31
N SER A 195 -4.68 11.28 -10.39
CA SER A 195 -3.29 10.81 -10.30
C SER A 195 -2.83 10.13 -11.59
N LEU A 196 -3.61 9.16 -12.11
CA LEU A 196 -3.28 8.43 -13.34
C LEU A 196 -3.21 9.35 -14.56
N ASN A 197 -4.08 10.36 -14.64
CA ASN A 197 -4.03 11.38 -15.69
C ASN A 197 -2.70 12.15 -15.66
N ARG A 198 -2.25 12.55 -14.48
CA ARG A 198 -1.01 13.31 -14.28
C ARG A 198 0.25 12.48 -14.52
N ASP A 199 0.22 11.19 -14.14
CA ASP A 199 1.39 10.31 -14.11
C ASP A 199 1.52 9.43 -15.38
N THR A 200 0.57 9.51 -16.31
CA THR A 200 0.50 8.63 -17.49
C THR A 200 1.77 8.64 -18.33
N GLU A 201 2.33 9.81 -18.62
CA GLU A 201 3.53 9.90 -19.49
C GLU A 201 4.76 9.30 -18.81
N ARG A 202 4.94 9.54 -17.51
CA ARG A 202 6.04 8.91 -16.75
C ARG A 202 5.91 7.37 -16.77
N ARG A 203 4.69 6.84 -16.54
CA ARG A 203 4.42 5.40 -16.57
C ARG A 203 4.70 4.78 -17.93
N LYS A 204 4.31 5.44 -19.02
CA LYS A 204 4.63 5.00 -20.39
C LYS A 204 6.14 4.94 -20.62
N ASN A 205 6.85 6.01 -20.28
CA ASN A 205 8.31 6.09 -20.46
C ASN A 205 9.05 4.99 -19.68
N LEU A 206 8.63 4.72 -18.44
CA LEU A 206 9.19 3.62 -17.65
C LEU A 206 8.93 2.25 -18.29
N ILE A 207 7.73 2.02 -18.83
CA ILE A 207 7.41 0.77 -19.53
C ILE A 207 8.22 0.63 -20.80
N GLU A 208 8.35 1.69 -21.60
CA GLU A 208 9.15 1.68 -22.81
C GLU A 208 10.64 1.44 -22.54
N LYS A 209 11.16 2.01 -21.46
CA LYS A 209 12.56 1.83 -21.02
C LYS A 209 12.83 0.40 -20.52
N LEU A 210 11.92 -0.12 -19.67
CA LEU A 210 12.19 -1.33 -18.89
C LEU A 210 11.63 -2.61 -19.52
N MET A 211 10.65 -2.51 -20.44
CA MET A 211 9.91 -3.66 -20.92
C MET A 211 10.16 -3.98 -22.40
N PRO A 212 10.29 -5.26 -22.78
CA PRO A 212 10.24 -5.66 -24.16
C PRO A 212 8.89 -5.30 -24.80
N ARG A 213 8.90 -4.88 -26.07
CA ARG A 213 7.72 -4.37 -26.80
C ARG A 213 6.50 -5.29 -26.73
N PHE A 214 6.68 -6.60 -26.76
CA PHE A 214 5.57 -7.55 -26.70
C PHE A 214 4.83 -7.60 -25.37
N PHE A 215 5.41 -7.05 -24.28
CA PHE A 215 4.76 -6.89 -23.00
C PHE A 215 4.12 -5.52 -22.78
N HIS A 216 4.36 -4.53 -23.65
CA HIS A 216 3.90 -3.15 -23.44
C HIS A 216 2.39 -3.06 -23.18
N LYS A 217 1.55 -3.73 -24.00
CA LYS A 217 0.09 -3.68 -23.81
C LYS A 217 -0.34 -4.16 -22.42
N THR A 218 0.25 -5.26 -21.96
CA THR A 218 -0.05 -5.80 -20.62
C THR A 218 0.47 -4.88 -19.51
N ALA A 219 1.68 -4.33 -19.69
CA ALA A 219 2.30 -3.41 -18.75
C ALA A 219 1.51 -2.10 -18.62
N LEU A 220 1.06 -1.52 -19.74
CA LEU A 220 0.24 -0.31 -19.76
C LEU A 220 -1.11 -0.52 -19.06
N ASN A 221 -1.74 -1.69 -19.25
CA ASN A 221 -2.96 -2.05 -18.53
C ASN A 221 -2.70 -2.17 -17.02
N PHE A 222 -1.64 -2.90 -16.64
CA PHE A 222 -1.29 -3.07 -15.24
C PHE A 222 -0.94 -1.74 -14.56
N ALA A 223 -0.25 -0.84 -15.26
CA ALA A 223 0.12 0.47 -14.74
C ALA A 223 -1.04 1.48 -14.72
N GLY A 224 -2.24 1.12 -15.20
CA GLY A 224 -3.41 2.00 -15.19
C GLY A 224 -3.25 3.25 -16.06
N VAL A 225 -2.43 3.17 -17.12
CA VAL A 225 -2.22 4.31 -18.04
C VAL A 225 -3.55 4.74 -18.66
N VAL A 226 -3.74 6.03 -18.89
CA VAL A 226 -4.95 6.61 -19.52
C VAL A 226 -5.35 5.81 -20.76
N ASN A 227 -6.65 5.51 -20.87
CA ASN A 227 -7.28 4.65 -21.87
C ASN A 227 -7.00 3.14 -21.76
N SER A 228 -6.20 2.68 -20.79
CA SER A 228 -6.06 1.26 -20.49
C SER A 228 -7.35 0.66 -19.93
N VAL A 229 -7.45 -0.66 -19.90
CA VAL A 229 -8.61 -1.36 -19.30
C VAL A 229 -8.77 -1.00 -17.83
N THR A 230 -7.68 -1.11 -17.06
CA THR A 230 -7.70 -0.78 -15.61
C THR A 230 -8.08 0.67 -15.35
N TYR A 231 -7.55 1.63 -16.13
CA TYR A 231 -7.95 3.03 -16.03
C TYR A 231 -9.47 3.21 -16.23
N LYS A 232 -10.03 2.59 -17.28
CA LYS A 232 -11.46 2.67 -17.56
C LYS A 232 -12.32 2.05 -16.48
N GLN A 233 -11.89 0.93 -15.92
CA GLN A 233 -12.59 0.27 -14.81
C GLN A 233 -12.61 1.12 -13.53
N ILE A 234 -11.50 1.81 -13.21
CA ILE A 234 -11.45 2.74 -12.07
C ILE A 234 -12.35 3.96 -12.36
N LEU A 235 -12.27 4.52 -13.58
CA LEU A 235 -13.06 5.69 -14.00
C LEU A 235 -14.56 5.41 -13.99
N SER A 236 -14.99 4.24 -14.50
CA SER A 236 -16.41 3.84 -14.53
C SER A 236 -16.96 3.38 -13.17
N GLY A 237 -16.06 3.06 -12.22
CA GLY A 237 -16.42 2.47 -10.93
C GLY A 237 -16.66 0.97 -10.97
N GLU A 238 -16.31 0.29 -12.06
CA GLU A 238 -16.23 -1.18 -12.11
C GLU A 238 -15.19 -1.71 -11.13
N LEU A 239 -14.15 -0.90 -10.81
CA LEU A 239 -13.28 -1.09 -9.67
C LEU A 239 -13.54 0.05 -8.68
N VAL A 240 -13.98 -0.30 -7.48
CA VAL A 240 -14.16 0.64 -6.36
C VAL A 240 -12.87 0.75 -5.60
N TYR A 241 -12.29 1.95 -5.59
CA TYR A 241 -11.09 2.25 -4.85
C TYR A 241 -11.44 2.97 -3.55
N PHE A 242 -10.92 2.50 -2.42
CA PHE A 242 -11.33 2.98 -1.10
C PHE A 242 -10.14 3.22 -0.16
N VAL A 243 -10.39 4.06 0.82
CA VAL A 243 -9.60 4.20 2.06
C VAL A 243 -10.52 3.83 3.22
N TYR A 244 -10.04 2.94 4.09
CA TYR A 244 -10.67 2.60 5.36
C TYR A 244 -9.66 2.81 6.50
N ILE A 245 -10.10 3.46 7.56
CA ILE A 245 -9.36 3.61 8.80
C ILE A 245 -10.15 2.91 9.90
N PHE A 246 -9.54 1.93 10.54
CA PHE A 246 -10.13 1.24 11.67
C PHE A 246 -9.28 1.45 12.92
N GLN A 247 -9.94 1.40 14.08
CA GLN A 247 -9.28 1.35 15.38
C GLN A 247 -9.65 0.06 16.10
N LYS A 248 -8.65 -0.64 16.64
CA LYS A 248 -8.88 -1.84 17.47
C LYS A 248 -9.45 -1.41 18.83
N ASN A 249 -10.58 -2.01 19.20
CA ASN A 249 -11.22 -1.70 20.47
C ASN A 249 -10.31 -2.02 21.66
N GLY A 250 -10.31 -1.15 22.67
CA GLY A 250 -9.61 -1.36 23.93
C GLY A 250 -10.09 -2.63 24.65
N GLN A 251 -9.33 -3.11 25.62
CA GLN A 251 -9.85 -4.12 26.54
C GLN A 251 -10.98 -3.49 27.35
N ILE A 252 -12.17 -4.07 27.25
CA ILE A 252 -13.22 -3.79 28.23
C ILE A 252 -12.70 -4.39 29.55
N ASN A 253 -12.20 -3.53 30.45
CA ASN A 253 -11.94 -3.96 31.82
C ASN A 253 -13.28 -4.45 32.40
N GLN A 254 -13.47 -5.77 32.46
CA GLN A 254 -14.53 -6.36 33.25
C GLN A 254 -14.10 -6.15 34.73
N ASN A 255 -14.55 -5.06 35.31
CA ASN A 255 -14.56 -4.86 36.76
C ASN A 255 -15.66 -5.68 37.39
#